data_19ded6b2234e7c03b22746d52e6fe7c7
#
_entry.id   19ded6b2234e7c03b22746d52e6fe7c7
#
_cell.length_a   1.000
_cell.length_b   1.000
_cell.length_c   1.000
_cell.angle_alpha   90.00
_cell.angle_beta   90.00
_cell.angle_gamma   90.00
#
_symmetry.space_group_name_H-M   'P 1'
#
loop_
_entity.id
_entity.type
_entity.pdbx_description
1 polymer ?
#
loop_
_entity_poly.entity_id
_entity_poly.type
_entity_poly.pdbx_seq_one_letter_code
_entity_poly.pdbx_strand_id
1 'polypeptide(L)'
;MYRSRLLVFVALTLFVSAGSSLAQQKPPPATAPENDPLYMRVIATPWPPEAQILDGAGHRHSAYELYVTNFGKTPLKITKLEVNGKDGDKFVATQSATGKQLAAMFVPATAGDATKPYDPSLKPGETGVFFIFTDWLPSDDDPDNFDTAITIEQHGERSGSGTIHATALDVNSDDPIVIQSPLRGKNWLAANGPSNTSAHRRAMLPVNGQPHIGQRYAIDWIQLGDDGKSFTGDEHSNSSYHAWDQEIHAVADGKIVEVKDGIPENVPNSGKIAVPITYDTLAGNHIIQELSEGHYAAYAHLRPSSLKVKVGDTVKAGDVLAHLGNSGNSSEPHLHFQVCDAPSFPASEGLPFAIDQYTYDDYKIDKAPKPALTVKSSHAMTKQEPMEDELDSF
;
A
#
# COMPACT_ATOMS: atom_id res chain seq x y z
N MET A 1 -24.97 68.68 -30.43
CA MET A 1 -26.29 68.04 -30.51
C MET A 1 -26.18 66.72 -31.20
N TYR A 2 -26.84 65.77 -30.73
CA TYR A 2 -26.94 64.32 -31.06
C TYR A 2 -26.03 63.42 -30.23
N ARG A 3 -26.65 62.86 -29.21
CA ARG A 3 -26.17 61.74 -28.44
C ARG A 3 -26.50 60.44 -29.17
N SER A 4 -25.50 59.65 -29.54
CA SER A 4 -25.71 58.26 -29.99
C SER A 4 -25.49 57.32 -28.82
N ARG A 5 -26.54 56.59 -28.45
CA ARG A 5 -26.51 55.51 -27.44
C ARG A 5 -25.99 54.24 -28.16
N LEU A 6 -24.88 53.71 -27.65
CA LEU A 6 -24.34 52.41 -28.04
C LEU A 6 -25.07 51.35 -27.23
N LEU A 7 -25.87 50.52 -27.88
CA LEU A 7 -26.44 49.30 -27.30
C LEU A 7 -25.39 48.22 -27.30
N VAL A 8 -24.97 47.82 -26.10
CA VAL A 8 -24.13 46.63 -25.95
C VAL A 8 -25.05 45.41 -25.86
N PHE A 9 -25.03 44.56 -26.87
CA PHE A 9 -25.62 43.22 -26.83
C PHE A 9 -24.67 42.30 -26.06
N VAL A 10 -25.06 41.92 -24.84
CA VAL A 10 -24.42 40.83 -24.09
C VAL A 10 -24.98 39.53 -24.65
N ALA A 11 -24.20 38.84 -25.45
CA ALA A 11 -24.47 37.45 -25.85
C ALA A 11 -24.23 36.55 -24.67
N LEU A 12 -25.29 36.03 -24.04
CA LEU A 12 -25.23 35.01 -23.00
C LEU A 12 -24.95 33.68 -23.66
N THR A 13 -23.68 33.27 -23.74
CA THR A 13 -23.29 31.92 -24.11
C THR A 13 -23.61 30.99 -22.97
N LEU A 14 -24.67 30.20 -23.09
CA LEU A 14 -24.93 29.05 -22.23
C LEU A 14 -23.83 28.02 -22.49
N PHE A 15 -22.87 27.90 -21.58
CA PHE A 15 -22.06 26.70 -21.44
C PHE A 15 -22.94 25.59 -20.86
N VAL A 16 -23.39 24.69 -21.74
CA VAL A 16 -23.90 23.39 -21.29
C VAL A 16 -22.66 22.59 -20.88
N SER A 17 -22.33 22.61 -19.60
CA SER A 17 -21.41 21.63 -19.03
C SER A 17 -22.10 20.28 -19.14
N ALA A 18 -21.55 19.40 -19.98
CA ALA A 18 -21.85 17.99 -19.93
C ALA A 18 -21.31 17.48 -18.57
N GLY A 19 -22.16 17.54 -17.55
CA GLY A 19 -21.92 16.84 -16.32
C GLY A 19 -21.91 15.35 -16.64
N SER A 20 -20.75 14.72 -16.54
CA SER A 20 -20.64 13.28 -16.38
C SER A 20 -21.49 12.96 -15.14
N SER A 21 -22.67 12.37 -15.36
CA SER A 21 -23.45 11.77 -14.32
C SER A 21 -22.62 10.62 -13.75
N LEU A 22 -22.06 10.82 -12.55
CA LEU A 22 -21.76 9.69 -11.70
C LEU A 22 -23.05 8.88 -11.64
N ALA A 23 -23.10 7.75 -12.31
CA ALA A 23 -24.19 6.81 -12.20
C ALA A 23 -24.20 6.40 -10.73
N GLN A 24 -25.12 6.98 -9.96
CA GLN A 24 -25.45 6.47 -8.65
C GLN A 24 -25.89 5.03 -8.87
N GLN A 25 -25.00 4.07 -8.60
CA GLN A 25 -25.38 2.69 -8.47
C GLN A 25 -26.53 2.66 -7.46
N LYS A 26 -27.68 2.25 -7.96
CA LYS A 26 -28.84 2.05 -7.12
C LYS A 26 -28.44 0.96 -6.12
N PRO A 27 -28.43 1.22 -4.80
CA PRO A 27 -28.13 0.17 -3.85
C PRO A 27 -29.04 -1.01 -4.15
N PRO A 28 -28.54 -2.24 -4.07
CA PRO A 28 -29.38 -3.43 -4.25
C PRO A 28 -30.60 -3.27 -3.34
N PRO A 29 -31.79 -3.69 -3.78
CA PRO A 29 -32.97 -3.57 -2.97
C PRO A 29 -32.70 -4.29 -1.66
N ALA A 30 -32.75 -3.53 -0.54
CA ALA A 30 -32.66 -4.11 0.79
C ALA A 30 -33.85 -5.02 0.98
N THR A 31 -33.74 -6.26 0.58
CA THR A 31 -34.59 -7.32 1.07
C THR A 31 -34.14 -7.60 2.49
N ALA A 32 -34.63 -6.81 3.44
CA ALA A 32 -34.56 -7.23 4.83
C ALA A 32 -35.18 -8.61 4.91
N PRO A 33 -34.46 -9.65 5.36
CA PRO A 33 -35.06 -10.95 5.57
C PRO A 33 -36.19 -10.76 6.57
N GLU A 34 -37.40 -11.15 6.21
CA GLU A 34 -38.64 -10.95 6.95
C GLU A 34 -38.64 -11.62 8.34
N ASN A 35 -37.58 -12.35 8.70
CA ASN A 35 -37.39 -13.12 9.93
C ASN A 35 -36.04 -12.96 10.60
N ASP A 36 -35.27 -11.91 10.33
CA ASP A 36 -34.01 -11.67 11.07
C ASP A 36 -34.29 -10.94 12.38
N PRO A 37 -34.17 -11.60 13.58
CA PRO A 37 -34.40 -10.94 14.86
C PRO A 37 -33.37 -9.87 15.19
N LEU A 38 -32.33 -9.71 14.37
CA LEU A 38 -31.22 -8.79 14.57
C LEU A 38 -31.22 -7.70 13.51
N TYR A 39 -31.81 -6.57 13.82
CA TYR A 39 -31.60 -5.35 13.04
C TYR A 39 -30.20 -4.80 13.33
N MET A 40 -29.22 -5.27 12.55
CA MET A 40 -27.82 -4.84 12.69
C MET A 40 -27.64 -3.49 12.04
N ARG A 41 -27.33 -2.47 12.86
CA ARG A 41 -26.95 -1.14 12.40
C ARG A 41 -25.44 -1.08 12.20
N VAL A 42 -24.96 -1.76 11.16
CA VAL A 42 -23.54 -1.81 10.81
C VAL A 42 -23.40 -1.33 9.38
N ILE A 43 -22.43 -0.45 9.16
CA ILE A 43 -21.99 -0.05 7.82
C ILE A 43 -20.61 -0.65 7.61
N ALA A 44 -20.43 -1.33 6.48
CA ALA A 44 -19.16 -1.89 6.06
C ALA A 44 -18.85 -1.37 4.64
N THR A 45 -17.77 -0.60 4.52
CA THR A 45 -17.38 0.08 3.29
C THR A 45 -15.93 -0.24 2.96
N PRO A 46 -15.63 -0.79 1.77
CA PRO A 46 -14.25 -1.00 1.33
C PRO A 46 -13.56 0.29 0.92
N TRP A 47 -12.22 0.30 0.97
CA TRP A 47 -11.35 1.35 0.49
C TRP A 47 -10.03 0.73 -0.01
N PRO A 48 -9.45 1.18 -1.10
CA PRO A 48 -9.91 2.20 -2.04
C PRO A 48 -11.23 1.81 -2.74
N PRO A 49 -11.84 2.68 -3.55
CA PRO A 49 -13.12 2.41 -4.20
C PRO A 49 -13.08 1.28 -5.24
N GLU A 50 -11.87 0.94 -5.71
CA GLU A 50 -11.60 -0.19 -6.60
C GLU A 50 -10.38 -0.96 -6.08
N ALA A 51 -10.46 -2.29 -6.11
CA ALA A 51 -9.34 -3.15 -5.78
C ALA A 51 -8.38 -3.27 -6.95
N GLN A 52 -7.07 -3.18 -6.68
CA GLN A 52 -6.03 -3.40 -7.68
C GLN A 52 -5.54 -4.84 -7.64
N ILE A 53 -5.11 -5.38 -8.78
CA ILE A 53 -4.49 -6.69 -8.88
C ILE A 53 -2.97 -6.53 -8.95
N LEU A 54 -2.24 -7.36 -8.23
CA LEU A 54 -0.80 -7.52 -8.35
C LEU A 54 -0.44 -8.99 -8.59
N ASP A 55 0.61 -9.22 -9.38
CA ASP A 55 1.21 -10.53 -9.57
C ASP A 55 2.48 -10.63 -8.72
N GLY A 56 2.57 -11.65 -7.86
CA GLY A 56 3.72 -11.86 -6.99
C GLY A 56 3.78 -13.30 -6.48
N ALA A 57 4.97 -13.84 -6.25
CA ALA A 57 5.19 -15.20 -5.75
C ALA A 57 4.43 -16.30 -6.51
N GLY A 58 4.13 -16.10 -7.80
CA GLY A 58 3.38 -17.05 -8.62
C GLY A 58 1.86 -17.07 -8.38
N HIS A 59 1.34 -16.11 -7.65
CA HIS A 59 -0.09 -15.91 -7.39
C HIS A 59 -0.52 -14.51 -7.84
N ARG A 60 -1.82 -14.32 -7.99
CA ARG A 60 -2.48 -13.01 -8.06
C ARG A 60 -3.01 -12.63 -6.70
N HIS A 61 -2.91 -11.35 -6.39
CA HIS A 61 -3.32 -10.82 -5.10
C HIS A 61 -4.13 -9.54 -5.26
N SER A 62 -4.93 -9.23 -4.23
CA SER A 62 -5.54 -7.93 -4.08
C SER A 62 -5.51 -7.49 -2.62
N ALA A 63 -5.25 -6.20 -2.41
CA ALA A 63 -5.12 -5.60 -1.09
C ALA A 63 -6.06 -4.40 -0.94
N TYR A 64 -6.94 -4.45 0.07
CA TYR A 64 -7.86 -3.36 0.39
C TYR A 64 -8.24 -3.35 1.87
N GLU A 65 -8.82 -2.26 2.33
CA GLU A 65 -9.31 -2.09 3.69
C GLU A 65 -10.83 -2.13 3.71
N LEU A 66 -11.40 -2.78 4.74
CA LEU A 66 -12.82 -2.76 5.00
C LEU A 66 -13.11 -2.02 6.30
N TYR A 67 -13.72 -0.85 6.20
CA TYR A 67 -14.14 -0.04 7.35
C TYR A 67 -15.48 -0.51 7.86
N VAL A 68 -15.55 -0.94 9.11
CA VAL A 68 -16.77 -1.42 9.77
C VAL A 68 -17.12 -0.52 10.92
N THR A 69 -18.30 0.09 10.86
CA THR A 69 -18.78 1.01 11.91
C THR A 69 -20.05 0.48 12.56
N ASN A 70 -20.05 0.44 13.90
CA ASN A 70 -21.21 0.07 14.70
C ASN A 70 -22.12 1.29 14.94
N PHE A 71 -23.19 1.43 14.17
CA PHE A 71 -24.25 2.44 14.37
C PHE A 71 -25.35 1.95 15.33
N GLY A 72 -25.19 0.76 15.92
CA GLY A 72 -26.12 0.21 16.90
C GLY A 72 -26.02 0.88 18.27
N LYS A 73 -26.83 0.41 19.21
CA LYS A 73 -26.84 0.86 20.60
C LYS A 73 -26.11 -0.09 21.56
N THR A 74 -25.73 -1.26 21.07
CA THR A 74 -25.08 -2.33 21.85
C THR A 74 -23.73 -2.66 21.22
N PRO A 75 -22.75 -3.11 22.02
CA PRO A 75 -21.51 -3.63 21.51
C PRO A 75 -21.76 -4.85 20.60
N LEU A 76 -20.93 -5.01 19.60
CA LEU A 76 -20.92 -6.16 18.72
C LEU A 76 -19.52 -6.77 18.63
N LYS A 77 -19.46 -8.05 18.26
CA LYS A 77 -18.24 -8.77 17.96
C LYS A 77 -18.33 -9.36 16.57
N ILE A 78 -17.34 -9.09 15.75
CA ILE A 78 -17.19 -9.74 14.45
C ILE A 78 -16.50 -11.09 14.71
N THR A 79 -17.09 -12.19 14.27
CA THR A 79 -16.60 -13.56 14.55
C THR A 79 -16.08 -14.26 13.32
N LYS A 80 -16.51 -13.82 12.12
CA LYS A 80 -16.06 -14.36 10.85
C LYS A 80 -16.10 -13.28 9.77
N LEU A 81 -15.17 -13.37 8.86
CA LEU A 81 -15.12 -12.61 7.62
C LEU A 81 -14.90 -13.59 6.47
N GLU A 82 -15.72 -13.49 5.42
CA GLU A 82 -15.61 -14.27 4.19
C GLU A 82 -15.52 -13.29 3.02
N VAL A 83 -14.41 -13.36 2.28
CA VAL A 83 -14.18 -12.58 1.07
C VAL A 83 -14.33 -13.51 -0.11
N ASN A 84 -15.22 -13.16 -1.04
CA ASN A 84 -15.51 -13.92 -2.22
C ASN A 84 -15.25 -13.06 -3.46
N GLY A 85 -14.19 -13.35 -4.20
CA GLY A 85 -13.96 -12.82 -5.54
C GLY A 85 -14.84 -13.55 -6.54
N LYS A 86 -15.56 -12.78 -7.36
CA LYS A 86 -16.54 -13.29 -8.32
C LYS A 86 -16.22 -12.82 -9.72
N ASP A 87 -16.28 -13.75 -10.70
CA ASP A 87 -16.40 -13.49 -12.12
C ASP A 87 -17.83 -13.88 -12.53
N GLY A 88 -18.69 -12.87 -12.72
CA GLY A 88 -20.14 -13.08 -12.84
C GLY A 88 -20.72 -13.80 -11.62
N ASP A 89 -21.26 -14.99 -11.82
CA ASP A 89 -21.83 -15.85 -10.76
C ASP A 89 -20.81 -16.88 -10.20
N LYS A 90 -19.61 -16.97 -10.79
CA LYS A 90 -18.57 -17.93 -10.41
C LYS A 90 -17.68 -17.35 -9.30
N PHE A 91 -17.39 -18.15 -8.27
CA PHE A 91 -16.36 -17.83 -7.28
C PHE A 91 -14.98 -18.23 -7.82
N VAL A 92 -14.06 -17.27 -7.92
CA VAL A 92 -12.70 -17.46 -8.42
C VAL A 92 -11.67 -17.31 -7.32
N ALA A 93 -11.97 -16.53 -6.29
CA ALA A 93 -11.13 -16.38 -5.10
C ALA A 93 -12.01 -16.43 -3.85
N THR A 94 -11.65 -17.23 -2.85
CA THR A 94 -12.40 -17.28 -1.58
C THR A 94 -11.43 -17.34 -0.41
N GLN A 95 -11.60 -16.43 0.55
CA GLN A 95 -10.84 -16.40 1.78
C GLN A 95 -11.81 -16.33 2.97
N SER A 96 -11.51 -17.08 4.04
CA SER A 96 -12.29 -17.03 5.28
C SER A 96 -11.37 -16.86 6.48
N ALA A 97 -11.71 -15.92 7.37
CA ALA A 97 -10.94 -15.63 8.56
C ALA A 97 -11.82 -15.71 9.82
N THR A 98 -11.31 -16.38 10.87
CA THR A 98 -11.91 -16.48 12.19
C THR A 98 -10.83 -16.42 13.28
N GLY A 99 -11.23 -16.22 14.54
CA GLY A 99 -10.36 -16.34 15.70
C GLY A 99 -9.07 -15.49 15.59
N LYS A 100 -7.90 -16.10 15.69
CA LYS A 100 -6.60 -15.41 15.66
C LYS A 100 -6.30 -14.74 14.31
N GLN A 101 -6.68 -15.39 13.21
CA GLN A 101 -6.48 -14.83 11.87
C GLN A 101 -7.32 -13.57 11.70
N LEU A 102 -8.59 -13.60 12.09
CA LEU A 102 -9.47 -12.43 12.06
C LEU A 102 -8.93 -11.29 12.94
N ALA A 103 -8.45 -11.61 14.15
CA ALA A 103 -7.85 -10.64 15.06
C ALA A 103 -6.57 -9.99 14.49
N ALA A 104 -5.79 -10.72 13.72
CA ALA A 104 -4.59 -10.19 13.03
C ALA A 104 -4.92 -9.26 11.88
N MET A 105 -6.11 -9.40 11.28
CA MET A 105 -6.58 -8.51 10.20
C MET A 105 -7.23 -7.23 10.72
N PHE A 106 -7.66 -7.21 12.00
CA PHE A 106 -8.49 -6.15 12.56
C PHE A 106 -7.69 -5.12 13.34
N VAL A 107 -7.98 -3.84 13.13
CA VAL A 107 -7.40 -2.71 13.85
C VAL A 107 -8.52 -1.71 14.21
N PRO A 108 -8.74 -1.38 15.50
CA PRO A 108 -9.62 -0.28 15.86
C PRO A 108 -9.11 1.04 15.25
N ALA A 109 -10.00 1.89 14.75
CA ALA A 109 -9.61 3.17 14.13
C ALA A 109 -8.86 4.11 15.12
N THR A 110 -8.96 3.86 16.43
CA THR A 110 -8.27 4.60 17.50
C THR A 110 -7.01 3.91 18.01
N ALA A 111 -6.55 2.83 17.36
CA ALA A 111 -5.38 2.08 17.80
C ALA A 111 -4.11 2.94 17.72
N GLY A 112 -3.28 2.88 18.77
CA GLY A 112 -1.97 3.55 18.79
C GLY A 112 -0.87 2.76 18.07
N ASP A 113 -1.11 1.46 17.80
CA ASP A 113 -0.16 0.57 17.11
C ASP A 113 -0.96 -0.40 16.23
N ALA A 114 -1.02 -0.11 14.93
CA ALA A 114 -1.80 -0.89 13.96
C ALA A 114 -1.16 -2.24 13.59
N THR A 115 0.06 -2.53 14.04
CA THR A 115 0.77 -3.78 13.75
C THR A 115 0.40 -4.94 14.68
N LYS A 116 -0.32 -4.64 15.77
CA LYS A 116 -0.75 -5.64 16.75
C LYS A 116 -2.11 -6.24 16.39
N PRO A 117 -2.36 -7.52 16.79
CA PRO A 117 -3.69 -8.09 16.71
C PRO A 117 -4.63 -7.50 17.78
N TYR A 118 -5.88 -7.25 17.41
CA TYR A 118 -6.93 -6.76 18.30
C TYR A 118 -8.15 -7.66 18.29
N ASP A 119 -8.89 -7.70 19.41
CA ASP A 119 -10.21 -8.35 19.44
C ASP A 119 -11.17 -7.56 18.53
N PRO A 120 -11.81 -8.22 17.55
CA PRO A 120 -12.67 -7.54 16.58
C PRO A 120 -14.06 -7.21 17.16
N SER A 121 -14.06 -6.44 18.24
CA SER A 121 -15.25 -5.94 18.94
C SER A 121 -15.36 -4.44 18.79
N LEU A 122 -16.60 -3.95 18.54
CA LEU A 122 -16.89 -2.53 18.34
C LEU A 122 -18.00 -2.10 19.30
N LYS A 123 -17.75 -1.08 20.11
CA LYS A 123 -18.78 -0.40 20.88
C LYS A 123 -19.65 0.47 19.97
N PRO A 124 -20.82 0.96 20.47
CA PRO A 124 -21.62 1.94 19.75
C PRO A 124 -20.80 3.14 19.30
N GLY A 125 -20.87 3.49 18.01
CA GLY A 125 -20.14 4.58 17.39
C GLY A 125 -18.67 4.30 17.04
N GLU A 126 -18.13 3.14 17.40
CA GLU A 126 -16.75 2.80 17.05
C GLU A 126 -16.64 2.27 15.61
N THR A 127 -15.53 2.58 14.98
CA THR A 127 -15.09 2.04 13.69
C THR A 127 -13.85 1.19 13.88
N GLY A 128 -13.79 0.08 13.17
CA GLY A 128 -12.60 -0.74 13.00
C GLY A 128 -12.31 -0.98 11.52
N VAL A 129 -11.09 -1.32 11.22
CA VAL A 129 -10.60 -1.58 9.87
C VAL A 129 -10.09 -3.00 9.78
N PHE A 130 -10.60 -3.76 8.81
CA PHE A 130 -10.01 -5.04 8.41
C PHE A 130 -9.09 -4.80 7.22
N PHE A 131 -7.86 -5.23 7.36
CA PHE A 131 -6.89 -5.25 6.27
C PHE A 131 -7.04 -6.58 5.55
N ILE A 132 -7.51 -6.54 4.33
CA ILE A 132 -7.79 -7.72 3.51
C ILE A 132 -6.68 -7.87 2.47
N PHE A 133 -6.14 -9.08 2.37
CA PHE A 133 -5.17 -9.48 1.37
C PHE A 133 -5.60 -10.85 0.86
N THR A 134 -6.08 -10.89 -0.38
CA THR A 134 -6.58 -12.10 -1.03
C THR A 134 -5.54 -12.65 -1.98
N ASP A 135 -5.59 -13.95 -2.26
CA ASP A 135 -4.76 -14.59 -3.26
C ASP A 135 -5.55 -15.62 -4.09
N TRP A 136 -5.18 -15.81 -5.36
CA TRP A 136 -5.69 -16.82 -6.25
C TRP A 136 -4.64 -17.21 -7.29
N LEU A 137 -4.86 -18.33 -8.01
CA LEU A 137 -3.93 -18.81 -9.02
C LEU A 137 -4.07 -18.01 -10.31
N PRO A 138 -2.97 -17.71 -11.02
CA PRO A 138 -3.01 -17.00 -12.31
C PRO A 138 -3.74 -17.77 -13.42
N SER A 139 -3.99 -19.10 -13.22
CA SER A 139 -4.78 -19.93 -14.13
C SER A 139 -6.29 -19.74 -14.01
N ASP A 140 -6.74 -19.09 -12.95
CA ASP A 140 -8.13 -18.75 -12.74
C ASP A 140 -8.45 -17.39 -13.37
N ASP A 141 -9.72 -17.17 -13.69
CA ASP A 141 -10.17 -15.86 -14.15
C ASP A 141 -10.03 -14.84 -13.01
N ASP A 142 -9.81 -13.59 -13.34
CA ASP A 142 -9.80 -12.52 -12.35
C ASP A 142 -11.22 -12.23 -11.85
N PRO A 143 -11.38 -11.86 -10.59
CA PRO A 143 -12.69 -11.44 -10.11
C PRO A 143 -13.08 -10.07 -10.68
N ASP A 144 -14.34 -9.93 -11.10
CA ASP A 144 -14.93 -8.62 -11.44
C ASP A 144 -15.16 -7.77 -10.19
N ASN A 145 -15.42 -8.45 -9.05
CA ASN A 145 -15.67 -7.79 -7.76
C ASN A 145 -15.38 -8.71 -6.57
N PHE A 146 -15.21 -8.11 -5.40
CA PHE A 146 -15.19 -8.79 -4.11
C PHE A 146 -16.47 -8.52 -3.32
N ASP A 147 -17.14 -9.59 -2.90
CA ASP A 147 -18.26 -9.59 -1.95
C ASP A 147 -17.74 -10.07 -0.59
N THR A 148 -17.86 -9.22 0.43
CA THR A 148 -17.38 -9.54 1.78
C THR A 148 -18.55 -9.74 2.73
N ALA A 149 -18.73 -10.98 3.20
CA ALA A 149 -19.70 -11.35 4.21
C ALA A 149 -19.09 -11.28 5.62
N ILE A 150 -19.78 -10.63 6.56
CA ILE A 150 -19.32 -10.36 7.92
C ILE A 150 -20.31 -10.99 8.88
N THR A 151 -19.88 -12.01 9.63
CA THR A 151 -20.70 -12.61 10.70
C THR A 151 -20.46 -11.86 12.01
N ILE A 152 -21.53 -11.43 12.62
CA ILE A 152 -21.55 -10.57 13.80
C ILE A 152 -22.34 -11.25 14.91
N GLU A 153 -21.80 -11.20 16.13
CA GLU A 153 -22.51 -11.51 17.37
C GLU A 153 -22.82 -10.22 18.12
N GLN A 154 -24.01 -10.12 18.61
CA GLN A 154 -24.49 -8.99 19.42
C GLN A 154 -24.96 -9.51 20.79
N HIS A 155 -24.52 -8.79 21.84
CA HIS A 155 -24.87 -9.13 23.22
C HIS A 155 -25.66 -7.99 23.86
N GLY A 156 -26.73 -8.28 24.58
CA GLY A 156 -27.59 -7.28 25.24
C GLY A 156 -29.05 -7.68 25.23
N GLU A 157 -29.96 -6.70 25.23
CA GLU A 157 -31.41 -6.94 25.23
C GLU A 157 -31.91 -7.74 24.00
N ARG A 158 -31.15 -7.69 22.92
CA ARG A 158 -31.33 -8.49 21.69
C ARG A 158 -30.01 -9.19 21.40
N SER A 159 -29.85 -10.38 21.98
CA SER A 159 -28.68 -11.23 21.73
C SER A 159 -28.92 -12.12 20.53
N GLY A 160 -27.90 -12.34 19.72
CA GLY A 160 -27.95 -13.23 18.57
C GLY A 160 -26.78 -13.07 17.64
N SER A 161 -26.78 -13.85 16.55
CA SER A 161 -25.78 -13.79 15.50
C SER A 161 -26.45 -13.60 14.15
N GLY A 162 -25.82 -12.88 13.25
CA GLY A 162 -26.29 -12.70 11.87
C GLY A 162 -25.14 -12.34 10.94
N THR A 163 -25.38 -12.42 9.65
CA THR A 163 -24.39 -12.07 8.61
C THR A 163 -24.91 -10.89 7.82
N ILE A 164 -24.03 -9.91 7.61
CA ILE A 164 -24.24 -8.78 6.69
C ILE A 164 -23.25 -8.89 5.55
N HIS A 165 -23.56 -8.25 4.44
CA HIS A 165 -22.63 -8.07 3.33
C HIS A 165 -22.17 -6.62 3.29
N ALA A 166 -20.87 -6.42 3.09
CA ALA A 166 -20.31 -5.11 2.80
C ALA A 166 -20.78 -4.62 1.42
N THR A 167 -20.57 -3.34 1.12
CA THR A 167 -20.67 -2.87 -0.25
C THR A 167 -19.68 -3.67 -1.11
N ALA A 168 -20.15 -4.19 -2.25
CA ALA A 168 -19.26 -4.89 -3.18
C ALA A 168 -18.15 -3.94 -3.65
N LEU A 169 -16.94 -4.45 -3.78
CA LEU A 169 -15.78 -3.73 -4.24
C LEU A 169 -15.46 -4.19 -5.66
N ASP A 170 -15.57 -3.28 -6.62
CA ASP A 170 -15.18 -3.55 -7.99
C ASP A 170 -13.67 -3.74 -8.11
N VAL A 171 -13.23 -4.55 -9.05
CA VAL A 171 -11.81 -4.82 -9.32
C VAL A 171 -11.40 -4.07 -10.57
N ASN A 172 -10.30 -3.32 -10.47
CA ASN A 172 -9.63 -2.77 -11.64
C ASN A 172 -8.78 -3.88 -12.27
N SER A 173 -9.14 -4.24 -13.51
CA SER A 173 -8.46 -5.28 -14.28
C SER A 173 -7.30 -4.76 -15.14
N ASP A 174 -6.92 -3.49 -15.02
CA ASP A 174 -5.75 -2.95 -15.70
C ASP A 174 -4.48 -3.60 -15.13
N ASP A 175 -3.56 -3.99 -16.01
CA ASP A 175 -2.28 -4.54 -15.59
C ASP A 175 -1.48 -3.49 -14.79
N PRO A 176 -0.75 -3.90 -13.73
CA PRO A 176 0.16 -3.02 -13.01
C PRO A 176 1.19 -2.38 -13.94
N ILE A 177 1.62 -1.16 -13.59
CA ILE A 177 2.69 -0.50 -14.35
C ILE A 177 3.98 -1.34 -14.27
N VAL A 178 4.60 -1.58 -15.43
CA VAL A 178 5.87 -2.32 -15.50
C VAL A 178 7.03 -1.34 -15.43
N ILE A 179 7.95 -1.58 -14.51
CA ILE A 179 9.13 -0.76 -14.24
C ILE A 179 10.41 -1.59 -14.30
N GLN A 180 11.57 -0.92 -14.44
CA GLN A 180 12.87 -1.53 -14.16
C GLN A 180 13.15 -1.48 -12.66
N SER A 181 14.07 -2.34 -12.16
CA SER A 181 14.51 -2.25 -10.77
C SER A 181 15.22 -0.91 -10.48
N PRO A 182 14.93 -0.27 -9.33
CA PRO A 182 15.67 0.90 -8.87
C PRO A 182 17.10 0.59 -8.41
N LEU A 183 17.43 -0.69 -8.26
CA LEU A 183 18.67 -1.21 -7.69
C LEU A 183 19.42 -2.10 -8.66
N ARG A 184 20.70 -2.39 -8.36
CA ARG A 184 21.54 -3.35 -9.09
C ARG A 184 22.24 -4.28 -8.11
N GLY A 185 22.67 -5.46 -8.62
CA GLY A 185 23.39 -6.43 -7.83
C GLY A 185 22.50 -7.46 -7.17
N LYS A 186 22.97 -8.08 -6.11
CA LYS A 186 22.34 -9.26 -5.49
C LYS A 186 22.09 -9.09 -4.01
N ASN A 187 21.33 -10.06 -3.46
CA ASN A 187 21.02 -10.18 -2.04
C ASN A 187 20.19 -8.98 -1.49
N TRP A 188 19.26 -8.48 -2.27
CA TRP A 188 18.31 -7.47 -1.83
C TRP A 188 17.09 -8.13 -1.20
N LEU A 189 16.91 -7.94 0.10
CA LEU A 189 15.75 -8.42 0.85
C LEU A 189 14.61 -7.41 0.68
N ALA A 190 13.45 -7.88 0.21
CA ALA A 190 12.20 -7.10 0.13
C ALA A 190 11.53 -7.04 1.51
N ALA A 191 12.09 -6.26 2.43
CA ALA A 191 11.51 -6.07 3.76
C ALA A 191 10.26 -5.18 3.69
N ASN A 192 9.29 -5.43 4.57
CA ASN A 192 8.00 -4.72 4.60
C ASN A 192 7.28 -4.69 3.23
N GLY A 193 7.57 -5.65 2.35
CA GLY A 193 6.95 -5.77 1.04
C GLY A 193 5.45 -6.09 1.10
N PRO A 194 4.77 -6.25 -0.05
CA PRO A 194 3.35 -6.51 -0.09
C PRO A 194 2.98 -7.78 0.69
N SER A 195 2.22 -7.60 1.75
CA SER A 195 1.64 -8.68 2.58
C SER A 195 0.55 -8.13 3.49
N ASN A 196 -0.20 -9.00 4.15
CA ASN A 196 -1.19 -8.55 5.14
C ASN A 196 -0.58 -8.19 6.51
N THR A 197 0.70 -8.51 6.76
CA THR A 197 1.42 -8.28 8.01
C THR A 197 2.40 -7.11 7.96
N SER A 198 2.72 -6.64 6.78
CA SER A 198 3.64 -5.54 6.52
C SER A 198 3.30 -4.27 7.32
N ALA A 199 4.31 -3.63 7.88
CA ALA A 199 4.16 -2.34 8.55
C ALA A 199 3.67 -1.24 7.58
N HIS A 200 4.12 -1.27 6.32
CA HIS A 200 3.67 -0.38 5.26
C HIS A 200 2.17 -0.49 5.02
N ARG A 201 1.64 -1.70 5.01
CA ARG A 201 0.22 -2.00 4.83
C ARG A 201 -0.64 -1.40 5.94
N ARG A 202 -0.05 -1.17 7.13
CA ARG A 202 -0.70 -0.61 8.32
C ARG A 202 -0.49 0.90 8.48
N ALA A 203 0.29 1.52 7.60
CA ALA A 203 0.66 2.95 7.68
C ALA A 203 -0.42 3.86 7.08
N MET A 204 -1.65 3.75 7.59
CA MET A 204 -2.77 4.60 7.19
C MET A 204 -2.61 6.01 7.76
N LEU A 205 -2.65 7.02 6.90
CA LEU A 205 -2.58 8.43 7.26
C LEU A 205 -3.89 9.15 6.91
N PRO A 206 -4.56 9.77 7.89
CA PRO A 206 -5.72 10.61 7.60
C PRO A 206 -5.26 11.99 7.12
N VAL A 207 -5.45 12.28 5.84
CA VAL A 207 -5.11 13.57 5.23
C VAL A 207 -6.37 14.18 4.60
N ASN A 208 -6.65 15.43 4.90
CA ASN A 208 -7.82 16.16 4.38
C ASN A 208 -9.17 15.43 4.56
N GLY A 209 -9.29 14.64 5.64
CA GLY A 209 -10.52 13.91 5.96
C GLY A 209 -10.71 12.59 5.19
N GLN A 210 -9.72 12.15 4.46
CA GLN A 210 -9.67 10.85 3.77
C GLN A 210 -8.56 9.97 4.35
N PRO A 211 -8.74 8.65 4.45
CA PRO A 211 -7.66 7.72 4.75
C PRO A 211 -6.79 7.53 3.52
N HIS A 212 -5.47 7.48 3.71
CA HIS A 212 -4.52 7.18 2.65
C HIS A 212 -3.52 6.12 3.10
N ILE A 213 -3.20 5.17 2.23
CA ILE A 213 -2.12 4.20 2.42
C ILE A 213 -1.21 4.24 1.19
N GLY A 214 -0.42 5.30 1.06
CA GLY A 214 0.54 5.45 -0.03
C GLY A 214 1.57 4.31 -0.08
N GLN A 215 1.83 3.67 1.06
CA GLN A 215 2.77 2.57 1.22
C GLN A 215 2.13 1.17 1.06
N ARG A 216 0.91 1.05 0.52
CA ARG A 216 0.18 -0.24 0.44
C ARG A 216 0.98 -1.34 -0.25
N TYR A 217 1.77 -1.00 -1.24
CA TYR A 217 2.63 -1.90 -2.03
C TYR A 217 4.11 -1.51 -1.97
N ALA A 218 4.51 -0.73 -0.97
CA ALA A 218 5.89 -0.29 -0.81
C ALA A 218 6.80 -1.43 -0.37
N ILE A 219 8.07 -1.32 -0.73
CA ILE A 219 9.13 -2.25 -0.35
C ILE A 219 10.29 -1.45 0.26
N ASP A 220 10.82 -1.95 1.39
CA ASP A 220 12.08 -1.50 1.98
C ASP A 220 13.20 -2.46 1.53
N TRP A 221 14.05 -2.00 0.63
CA TRP A 221 15.15 -2.80 0.10
C TRP A 221 16.38 -2.74 1.00
N ILE A 222 16.68 -3.86 1.67
CA ILE A 222 17.84 -4.05 2.54
C ILE A 222 18.84 -4.99 1.84
N GLN A 223 20.10 -4.60 1.70
CA GLN A 223 21.10 -5.48 1.12
C GLN A 223 21.76 -6.35 2.20
N LEU A 224 21.79 -7.67 1.97
CA LEU A 224 22.40 -8.63 2.89
C LEU A 224 23.80 -9.06 2.41
N GLY A 225 24.71 -9.18 3.38
CA GLY A 225 26.02 -9.80 3.17
C GLY A 225 25.95 -11.33 3.15
N ASP A 226 27.09 -11.97 2.86
CA ASP A 226 27.18 -13.44 2.82
C ASP A 226 26.92 -14.12 4.18
N ASP A 227 26.92 -13.37 5.26
CA ASP A 227 26.53 -13.84 6.60
C ASP A 227 25.05 -13.61 6.94
N GLY A 228 24.27 -13.09 5.98
CA GLY A 228 22.85 -12.81 6.12
C GLY A 228 22.52 -11.60 7.00
N LYS A 229 23.51 -10.73 7.25
CA LYS A 229 23.30 -9.47 7.97
C LYS A 229 23.29 -8.29 6.99
N SER A 230 22.62 -7.21 7.38
CA SER A 230 22.59 -5.96 6.62
C SER A 230 23.90 -5.15 6.73
N PHE A 231 24.79 -5.48 7.69
CA PHE A 231 26.03 -4.74 7.94
C PHE A 231 27.22 -5.63 8.29
N THR A 232 28.43 -5.06 8.14
CA THR A 232 29.68 -5.65 8.60
C THR A 232 30.45 -4.61 9.42
N GLY A 233 30.76 -4.93 10.69
CA GLY A 233 31.50 -4.05 11.59
C GLY A 233 30.60 -3.34 12.60
N ASP A 234 30.68 -2.01 12.70
CA ASP A 234 29.94 -1.20 13.66
C ASP A 234 28.49 -0.98 13.22
N GLU A 235 27.53 -1.53 13.95
CA GLU A 235 26.10 -1.41 13.68
C GLU A 235 25.54 0.03 13.84
N HIS A 236 26.30 0.93 14.43
CA HIS A 236 25.94 2.35 14.60
C HIS A 236 26.57 3.26 13.56
N SER A 237 27.24 2.70 12.55
CA SER A 237 27.81 3.45 11.43
C SER A 237 27.11 3.13 10.13
N ASN A 238 26.52 4.14 9.46
CA ASN A 238 25.86 3.95 8.16
C ASN A 238 26.78 3.28 7.14
N SER A 239 28.08 3.65 7.10
CA SER A 239 29.05 3.08 6.17
C SER A 239 29.41 1.61 6.42
N SER A 240 28.93 1.01 7.50
CA SER A 240 29.03 -0.44 7.76
C SER A 240 27.95 -1.26 7.04
N TYR A 241 26.88 -0.61 6.56
CA TYR A 241 25.74 -1.28 5.92
C TYR A 241 25.98 -1.49 4.44
N HIS A 242 25.63 -2.68 3.93
CA HIS A 242 25.86 -3.05 2.54
C HIS A 242 25.04 -2.21 1.57
N ALA A 243 23.83 -1.81 1.97
CA ALA A 243 22.95 -0.95 1.17
C ALA A 243 23.44 0.52 1.11
N TRP A 244 24.19 0.99 2.11
CA TRP A 244 24.58 2.39 2.19
C TRP A 244 25.47 2.82 1.01
N ASP A 245 25.15 3.98 0.44
CA ASP A 245 25.83 4.59 -0.69
C ASP A 245 25.70 3.83 -2.04
N GLN A 246 24.80 2.85 -2.12
CA GLN A 246 24.45 2.20 -3.39
C GLN A 246 23.73 3.18 -4.31
N GLU A 247 23.96 3.09 -5.62
CA GLU A 247 23.28 3.93 -6.61
C GLU A 247 21.80 3.57 -6.72
N ILE A 248 20.96 4.61 -6.80
CA ILE A 248 19.52 4.50 -7.05
C ILE A 248 19.24 4.95 -8.48
N HIS A 249 18.52 4.13 -9.21
CA HIS A 249 18.26 4.32 -10.64
C HIS A 249 16.80 4.67 -10.91
N ALA A 250 16.56 5.51 -11.94
CA ALA A 250 15.22 5.76 -12.47
C ALA A 250 14.61 4.46 -12.99
N VAL A 251 13.41 4.14 -12.53
CA VAL A 251 12.73 2.87 -12.88
C VAL A 251 12.08 2.87 -14.26
N ALA A 252 11.90 4.05 -14.86
CA ALA A 252 11.33 4.24 -16.18
C ALA A 252 11.78 5.59 -16.76
N ASP A 253 11.47 5.85 -18.01
CA ASP A 253 11.47 7.20 -18.58
C ASP A 253 10.46 8.06 -17.82
N GLY A 254 10.77 9.31 -17.53
CA GLY A 254 9.84 10.16 -16.82
C GLY A 254 10.38 11.53 -16.44
N LYS A 255 9.65 12.23 -15.59
CA LYS A 255 9.98 13.58 -15.14
C LYS A 255 10.08 13.65 -13.63
N ILE A 256 11.08 14.34 -13.11
CA ILE A 256 11.22 14.60 -11.68
C ILE A 256 10.26 15.73 -11.28
N VAL A 257 9.32 15.39 -10.38
CA VAL A 257 8.27 16.32 -9.92
C VAL A 257 8.49 16.82 -8.50
N GLU A 258 9.23 16.06 -7.66
CA GLU A 258 9.60 16.48 -6.31
C GLU A 258 11.01 16.03 -5.97
N VAL A 259 11.73 16.88 -5.23
CA VAL A 259 13.06 16.62 -4.70
C VAL A 259 13.18 17.25 -3.33
N LYS A 260 13.56 16.46 -2.33
CA LYS A 260 13.90 16.91 -0.99
C LYS A 260 15.33 16.50 -0.64
N ASP A 261 16.15 17.44 -0.21
CA ASP A 261 17.53 17.19 0.23
C ASP A 261 17.84 17.97 1.52
N GLY A 262 18.95 17.63 2.17
CA GLY A 262 19.47 18.34 3.33
C GLY A 262 18.97 17.81 4.68
N ILE A 263 18.16 16.74 4.73
CA ILE A 263 17.82 16.06 5.98
C ILE A 263 19.01 15.18 6.39
N PRO A 264 19.57 15.35 7.61
CA PRO A 264 20.70 14.54 8.05
C PRO A 264 20.32 13.07 8.24
N GLU A 265 21.31 12.19 8.08
CA GLU A 265 21.15 10.76 8.33
C GLU A 265 21.01 10.45 9.83
N ASN A 266 20.26 9.42 10.13
CA ASN A 266 20.18 8.82 11.46
C ASN A 266 21.45 8.03 11.80
N VAL A 267 21.68 7.81 13.09
CA VAL A 267 22.62 6.79 13.55
C VAL A 267 21.89 5.46 13.59
N PRO A 268 22.30 4.46 12.77
CA PRO A 268 21.56 3.20 12.67
C PRO A 268 21.43 2.49 14.02
N ASN A 269 20.32 1.76 14.21
CA ASN A 269 20.06 0.96 15.42
C ASN A 269 20.20 1.68 16.78
N SER A 270 20.29 3.00 16.78
CA SER A 270 20.44 3.81 18.00
C SER A 270 19.09 4.10 18.71
N GLY A 271 17.97 3.87 18.03
CA GLY A 271 16.65 4.31 18.46
C GLY A 271 16.46 5.83 18.44
N LYS A 272 17.37 6.57 17.84
CA LYS A 272 17.34 8.03 17.75
C LYS A 272 17.17 8.46 16.29
N ILE A 273 16.23 9.37 16.08
CA ILE A 273 15.95 10.00 14.79
C ILE A 273 16.60 11.39 14.77
N ALA A 274 17.30 11.72 13.68
CA ALA A 274 18.07 12.96 13.55
C ALA A 274 17.22 14.24 13.52
N VAL A 275 15.98 14.13 13.04
CA VAL A 275 15.00 15.23 12.97
C VAL A 275 13.64 14.75 13.46
N PRO A 276 12.76 15.61 14.00
CA PRO A 276 11.38 15.23 14.32
C PRO A 276 10.66 14.69 13.08
N ILE A 277 9.90 13.61 13.22
CA ILE A 277 9.12 13.04 12.12
C ILE A 277 7.80 13.81 11.97
N THR A 278 7.62 14.37 10.79
CA THR A 278 6.44 15.09 10.32
C THR A 278 6.10 14.62 8.92
N TYR A 279 5.01 15.09 8.32
CA TYR A 279 4.71 14.80 6.91
C TYR A 279 5.83 15.25 5.95
N ASP A 280 6.57 16.31 6.29
CA ASP A 280 7.69 16.83 5.50
C ASP A 280 8.99 16.03 5.64
N THR A 281 9.17 15.29 6.75
CA THR A 281 10.44 14.65 7.10
C THR A 281 10.39 13.14 7.13
N LEU A 282 9.18 12.55 7.07
CA LEU A 282 9.02 11.10 7.19
C LEU A 282 9.78 10.33 6.10
N ALA A 283 9.74 10.78 4.86
CA ALA A 283 10.45 10.17 3.74
C ALA A 283 11.96 10.51 3.69
N GLY A 284 12.44 11.36 4.61
CA GLY A 284 13.82 11.84 4.57
C GLY A 284 14.14 12.61 3.30
N ASN A 285 15.39 12.51 2.83
CA ASN A 285 15.73 12.97 1.49
C ASN A 285 15.09 12.02 0.48
N HIS A 286 14.42 12.59 -0.52
CA HIS A 286 13.64 11.77 -1.45
C HIS A 286 13.50 12.41 -2.82
N ILE A 287 13.12 11.60 -3.78
CA ILE A 287 12.77 11.99 -5.15
C ILE A 287 11.42 11.39 -5.47
N ILE A 288 10.54 12.16 -6.15
CA ILE A 288 9.34 11.64 -6.79
C ILE A 288 9.47 11.86 -8.30
N GLN A 289 9.33 10.76 -9.03
CA GLN A 289 9.37 10.69 -10.49
C GLN A 289 7.98 10.39 -11.02
N GLU A 290 7.44 11.25 -11.88
CA GLU A 290 6.26 10.97 -12.68
C GLU A 290 6.63 10.02 -13.82
N LEU A 291 6.01 8.84 -13.85
CA LEU A 291 6.22 7.80 -14.86
C LEU A 291 5.24 7.96 -16.02
N SER A 292 3.97 8.21 -15.69
CA SER A 292 2.85 8.51 -16.60
C SER A 292 1.79 9.24 -15.80
N GLU A 293 0.74 9.73 -16.46
CA GLU A 293 -0.39 10.34 -15.74
C GLU A 293 -0.97 9.38 -14.70
N GLY A 294 -1.02 9.83 -13.44
CA GLY A 294 -1.53 9.05 -12.31
C GLY A 294 -0.57 7.99 -11.76
N HIS A 295 0.70 7.94 -12.22
CA HIS A 295 1.70 6.99 -11.71
C HIS A 295 2.99 7.72 -11.33
N TYR A 296 3.36 7.62 -10.06
CA TYR A 296 4.54 8.28 -9.49
C TYR A 296 5.38 7.28 -8.73
N ALA A 297 6.66 7.17 -9.09
CA ALA A 297 7.64 6.40 -8.32
C ALA A 297 8.29 7.30 -7.27
N ALA A 298 8.32 6.85 -6.03
CA ALA A 298 8.91 7.56 -4.92
C ALA A 298 10.08 6.76 -4.34
N TYR A 299 11.23 7.44 -4.21
CA TYR A 299 12.50 6.91 -3.70
C TYR A 299 12.86 7.68 -2.43
N ALA A 300 12.87 7.01 -1.28
CA ALA A 300 13.03 7.67 0.01
C ALA A 300 14.27 7.22 0.79
N HIS A 301 14.51 7.92 1.92
CA HIS A 301 15.62 7.71 2.85
C HIS A 301 17.02 7.92 2.22
N LEU A 302 17.09 8.71 1.14
CA LEU A 302 18.30 8.95 0.37
C LEU A 302 19.39 9.63 1.21
N ARG A 303 20.63 9.43 0.81
CA ARG A 303 21.81 10.07 1.42
C ARG A 303 21.82 11.58 1.14
N PRO A 304 22.02 12.45 2.14
CA PRO A 304 22.07 13.89 1.93
C PRO A 304 23.21 14.28 0.97
N SER A 305 22.94 15.25 0.13
CA SER A 305 23.87 15.79 -0.88
C SER A 305 24.30 14.76 -1.96
N SER A 306 23.55 13.66 -2.11
CA SER A 306 23.82 12.66 -3.15
C SER A 306 22.95 12.80 -4.38
N LEU A 307 21.88 13.61 -4.32
CA LEU A 307 20.89 13.74 -5.38
C LEU A 307 21.53 14.34 -6.65
N LYS A 308 21.28 13.69 -7.79
CA LYS A 308 21.86 14.05 -9.11
C LYS A 308 20.88 14.82 -9.99
N VAL A 309 19.62 14.92 -9.58
CA VAL A 309 18.52 15.49 -10.34
C VAL A 309 17.82 16.60 -9.57
N LYS A 310 17.06 17.42 -10.26
CA LYS A 310 16.21 18.48 -9.70
C LYS A 310 14.81 18.44 -10.31
N VAL A 311 13.88 19.12 -9.68
CA VAL A 311 12.51 19.26 -10.19
C VAL A 311 12.51 19.82 -11.61
N GLY A 312 11.77 19.18 -12.50
CA GLY A 312 11.65 19.49 -13.90
C GLY A 312 12.60 18.73 -14.84
N ASP A 313 13.60 18.03 -14.30
CA ASP A 313 14.48 17.20 -15.13
C ASP A 313 13.71 16.03 -15.73
N THR A 314 14.05 15.67 -16.97
CA THR A 314 13.61 14.45 -17.63
C THR A 314 14.71 13.40 -17.50
N VAL A 315 14.36 12.20 -17.08
CA VAL A 315 15.27 11.07 -16.90
C VAL A 315 14.88 9.90 -17.78
N LYS A 316 15.84 9.05 -18.05
CA LYS A 316 15.66 7.77 -18.73
C LYS A 316 15.75 6.62 -17.74
N ALA A 317 15.06 5.53 -18.04
CA ALA A 317 15.22 4.29 -17.29
C ALA A 317 16.70 3.92 -17.13
N GLY A 318 17.13 3.67 -15.89
CA GLY A 318 18.52 3.36 -15.56
C GLY A 318 19.43 4.55 -15.25
N ASP A 319 18.98 5.80 -15.44
CA ASP A 319 19.76 6.98 -15.02
C ASP A 319 19.95 6.99 -13.51
N VAL A 320 21.15 7.35 -13.04
CA VAL A 320 21.43 7.46 -11.59
C VAL A 320 20.76 8.71 -11.03
N LEU A 321 19.87 8.54 -10.07
CA LEU A 321 19.12 9.61 -9.43
C LEU A 321 19.78 10.13 -8.16
N ALA A 322 20.31 9.22 -7.33
CA ALA A 322 20.87 9.50 -6.02
C ALA A 322 21.66 8.29 -5.48
N HIS A 323 22.07 8.39 -4.21
CA HIS A 323 22.62 7.28 -3.45
C HIS A 323 21.74 6.97 -2.24
N LEU A 324 21.68 5.70 -1.89
CA LEU A 324 20.92 5.17 -0.76
C LEU A 324 21.54 5.64 0.56
N GLY A 325 20.70 6.03 1.52
CA GLY A 325 21.10 6.55 2.83
C GLY A 325 20.22 6.05 3.98
N ASN A 326 20.13 6.86 5.03
CA ASN A 326 19.39 6.56 6.27
C ASN A 326 18.75 7.82 6.87
N SER A 327 18.09 8.63 6.05
CA SER A 327 17.46 9.89 6.49
C SER A 327 15.95 9.72 6.73
N GLY A 328 15.36 10.58 7.57
CA GLY A 328 13.92 10.57 7.86
C GLY A 328 13.51 9.47 8.84
N ASN A 329 12.33 8.85 8.63
CA ASN A 329 11.81 7.76 9.48
C ASN A 329 12.42 6.41 9.09
N SER A 330 13.71 6.26 9.34
CA SER A 330 14.50 5.09 8.98
C SER A 330 15.37 4.64 10.15
N SER A 331 15.48 3.34 10.37
CA SER A 331 16.28 2.74 11.46
C SER A 331 17.66 2.28 11.01
N GLU A 332 17.83 1.96 9.72
CA GLU A 332 19.09 1.54 9.10
C GLU A 332 19.07 1.89 7.60
N PRO A 333 20.24 1.94 6.94
CA PRO A 333 20.30 2.20 5.50
C PRO A 333 19.50 1.20 4.67
N HIS A 334 18.49 1.70 3.95
CA HIS A 334 17.66 0.95 3.01
C HIS A 334 17.04 1.90 1.98
N LEU A 335 16.58 1.37 0.86
CA LEU A 335 15.73 2.10 -0.07
C LEU A 335 14.28 1.80 0.24
N HIS A 336 13.53 2.78 0.70
CA HIS A 336 12.07 2.72 0.63
C HIS A 336 11.63 3.11 -0.78
N PHE A 337 10.91 2.22 -1.44
CA PHE A 337 10.40 2.43 -2.80
C PHE A 337 8.90 2.12 -2.87
N GLN A 338 8.15 2.99 -3.54
CA GLN A 338 6.72 2.78 -3.81
C GLN A 338 6.31 3.39 -5.15
N VAL A 339 5.23 2.87 -5.73
CA VAL A 339 4.48 3.55 -6.78
C VAL A 339 3.14 4.00 -6.19
N CYS A 340 2.69 5.20 -6.56
CA CYS A 340 1.47 5.79 -6.03
C CYS A 340 0.76 6.65 -7.07
N ASP A 341 -0.51 7.01 -6.78
CA ASP A 341 -1.42 7.76 -7.68
C ASP A 341 -1.21 9.28 -7.67
N ALA A 342 -0.43 9.79 -6.72
CA ALA A 342 -0.18 11.22 -6.58
C ALA A 342 1.26 11.50 -6.12
N PRO A 343 1.84 12.68 -6.44
CA PRO A 343 3.19 13.06 -6.03
C PRO A 343 3.23 13.49 -4.54
N SER A 344 2.86 12.59 -3.64
CA SER A 344 2.81 12.89 -2.20
C SER A 344 2.95 11.63 -1.38
N PHE A 345 3.91 11.56 -0.46
CA PHE A 345 4.02 10.44 0.47
C PHE A 345 2.82 10.29 1.41
N PRO A 346 2.29 11.38 2.03
CA PRO A 346 1.21 11.24 3.01
C PRO A 346 -0.19 11.24 2.43
N ALA A 347 -0.38 11.74 1.20
CA ALA A 347 -1.70 11.98 0.61
C ALA A 347 -1.82 11.34 -0.78
N SER A 348 -1.41 10.08 -0.88
CA SER A 348 -1.55 9.24 -2.07
C SER A 348 -2.03 7.85 -1.70
N GLU A 349 -2.56 7.13 -2.67
CA GLU A 349 -2.80 5.69 -2.58
C GLU A 349 -1.65 4.94 -3.25
N GLY A 350 -1.17 3.89 -2.58
CA GLY A 350 -0.19 2.99 -3.16
C GLY A 350 -0.82 2.20 -4.30
N LEU A 351 -0.11 2.15 -5.41
CA LEU A 351 -0.46 1.35 -6.59
C LEU A 351 0.49 0.15 -6.70
N PRO A 352 -0.01 -1.03 -7.12
CA PRO A 352 0.87 -2.15 -7.43
C PRO A 352 1.74 -1.82 -8.65
N PHE A 353 2.91 -2.43 -8.71
CA PHE A 353 3.83 -2.33 -9.83
C PHE A 353 4.44 -3.67 -10.14
N ALA A 354 4.97 -3.86 -11.32
CA ALA A 354 5.68 -5.07 -11.68
C ALA A 354 7.10 -4.72 -12.13
N ILE A 355 8.11 -5.44 -11.64
CA ILE A 355 9.49 -5.32 -12.13
C ILE A 355 9.61 -6.15 -13.41
N ASP A 356 10.13 -5.54 -14.49
CA ASP A 356 10.23 -6.17 -15.80
C ASP A 356 10.97 -7.52 -15.74
N GLN A 357 12.13 -7.56 -15.08
CA GLN A 357 12.91 -8.77 -14.87
C GLN A 357 13.72 -8.70 -13.57
N TYR A 358 13.70 -9.77 -12.80
CA TYR A 358 14.58 -9.98 -11.65
C TYR A 358 14.76 -11.47 -11.36
N THR A 359 15.65 -11.79 -10.44
CA THR A 359 15.83 -13.15 -9.95
C THR A 359 15.40 -13.22 -8.49
N TYR A 360 14.41 -14.05 -8.19
CA TYR A 360 14.06 -14.44 -6.84
C TYR A 360 14.96 -15.60 -6.39
N ASP A 361 15.59 -15.45 -5.25
CA ASP A 361 16.49 -16.41 -4.64
C ASP A 361 15.86 -17.09 -3.42
N ASP A 362 15.57 -18.38 -3.54
CA ASP A 362 15.16 -19.22 -2.40
C ASP A 362 16.32 -19.34 -1.42
N TYR A 363 16.22 -18.77 -0.25
CA TYR A 363 17.35 -18.61 0.63
C TYR A 363 17.14 -19.19 2.04
N LYS A 364 18.24 -19.30 2.76
CA LYS A 364 18.29 -19.67 4.17
C LYS A 364 19.38 -18.89 4.85
N ILE A 365 19.09 -18.37 6.05
CA ILE A 365 20.11 -17.80 6.91
C ILE A 365 20.39 -18.76 8.08
N ASP A 366 21.58 -19.33 8.11
CA ASP A 366 22.07 -20.17 9.19
C ASP A 366 22.53 -19.27 10.37
N LYS A 367 21.99 -19.51 11.56
CA LYS A 367 22.20 -18.63 12.73
C LYS A 367 23.43 -18.96 13.58
N ALA A 368 23.92 -20.20 13.61
CA ALA A 368 25.08 -20.62 14.42
C ALA A 368 25.65 -21.95 13.91
N PRO A 369 26.95 -22.26 14.17
CA PRO A 369 27.96 -21.43 14.82
C PRO A 369 28.58 -20.36 13.91
N LYS A 370 28.34 -20.39 12.60
CA LYS A 370 28.76 -19.37 11.62
C LYS A 370 27.52 -18.93 10.86
N PRO A 371 27.06 -17.68 11.05
CA PRO A 371 26.01 -17.14 10.21
C PRO A 371 26.39 -17.20 8.74
N ALA A 372 25.50 -17.66 7.88
CA ALA A 372 25.70 -17.73 6.44
C ALA A 372 24.38 -17.58 5.71
N LEU A 373 24.35 -16.74 4.68
CA LEU A 373 23.29 -16.67 3.70
C LEU A 373 23.58 -17.74 2.63
N THR A 374 22.65 -18.64 2.44
CA THR A 374 22.75 -19.71 1.45
C THR A 374 21.59 -19.64 0.50
N VAL A 375 21.85 -19.39 -0.77
CA VAL A 375 20.86 -19.50 -1.85
C VAL A 375 20.73 -20.98 -2.22
N LYS A 376 19.51 -21.50 -2.20
CA LYS A 376 19.19 -22.91 -2.51
C LYS A 376 18.84 -23.07 -3.98
N SER A 377 18.06 -22.15 -4.53
CA SER A 377 17.63 -22.10 -5.91
C SER A 377 17.35 -20.65 -6.31
N SER A 378 17.43 -20.37 -7.60
CA SER A 378 17.16 -19.05 -8.17
C SER A 378 16.12 -19.19 -9.28
N HIS A 379 15.16 -18.28 -9.32
CA HIS A 379 14.04 -18.29 -10.23
C HIS A 379 13.98 -16.96 -10.98
N ALA A 380 14.03 -17.02 -12.32
CA ALA A 380 13.81 -15.83 -13.13
C ALA A 380 12.34 -15.40 -13.04
N MET A 381 12.14 -14.18 -12.62
CA MET A 381 10.83 -13.54 -12.49
C MET A 381 10.68 -12.50 -13.61
N THR A 382 9.47 -12.39 -14.12
CA THR A 382 9.15 -11.44 -15.18
C THR A 382 7.81 -10.81 -14.91
N LYS A 383 7.77 -9.48 -14.87
CA LYS A 383 6.57 -8.70 -14.63
C LYS A 383 5.79 -9.13 -13.38
N GLN A 384 6.52 -9.27 -12.29
CA GLN A 384 5.95 -9.53 -10.97
C GLN A 384 6.44 -8.50 -9.97
N GLU A 385 5.68 -8.31 -8.90
CA GLU A 385 6.08 -7.48 -7.76
C GLU A 385 6.74 -8.39 -6.72
N PRO A 386 7.96 -8.06 -6.23
CA PRO A 386 8.57 -8.78 -5.13
C PRO A 386 7.73 -8.70 -3.86
N MET A 387 7.50 -9.84 -3.23
CA MET A 387 6.68 -9.96 -2.04
C MET A 387 7.51 -9.82 -0.76
N GLU A 388 6.84 -9.64 0.39
CA GLU A 388 7.50 -9.53 1.69
C GLU A 388 8.44 -10.72 1.94
N ASP A 389 9.67 -10.41 2.40
CA ASP A 389 10.74 -11.37 2.71
C ASP A 389 11.33 -12.13 1.50
N GLU A 390 11.04 -11.75 0.26
CA GLU A 390 11.79 -12.25 -0.90
C GLU A 390 13.24 -11.72 -0.90
N LEU A 391 14.16 -12.55 -1.39
CA LEU A 391 15.55 -12.17 -1.62
C LEU A 391 15.80 -12.09 -3.12
N ASP A 392 16.18 -10.91 -3.59
CA ASP A 392 16.19 -10.61 -5.01
C ASP A 392 17.57 -10.19 -5.52
N SER A 393 17.75 -10.37 -6.82
CA SER A 393 18.94 -9.96 -7.56
C SER A 393 18.53 -9.29 -8.86
N PHE A 394 19.17 -8.14 -9.18
CA PHE A 394 18.85 -7.26 -10.30
C PHE A 394 20.01 -7.04 -11.25
#